data_09ccea53ba33145918c822ee8a97a4ab
#
_entry.id   09ccea53ba33145918c822ee8a97a4ab
#
_cell.length_a   1.000
_cell.length_b   1.000
_cell.length_c   1.000
_cell.angle_alpha   90.00
_cell.angle_beta   90.00
_cell.angle_gamma   90.00
#
_symmetry.space_group_name_H-M   'P 1'
#
loop_
_entity.id
_entity.type
_entity.pdbx_description
1 polymer ?
#
loop_
_entity_poly.entity_id
_entity_poly.type
_entity_poly.pdbx_seq_one_letter_code
_entity_poly.pdbx_strand_id
1 'polypeptide(L)'
;MVNYKALFKLVALIFLTYSDLTTAHVQTGSLGKKTTGAAATDTYYVTCRDEDLSGGYALADHLVISVRDLAPVLAPLISIQISKNGISSTLSTDLKDGDAKYSPTVRLAGGAGTYLLTINKSLSTKKGIETYIAQFHCETATSSHTATAIQMIGING
;
A
#
# COMPACT_ATOMS: atom_id res chain seq x y z
N MET A 1 69.78 -12.37 -11.87
CA MET A 1 68.51 -12.31 -12.66
C MET A 1 67.38 -12.63 -11.73
N VAL A 2 66.60 -11.64 -11.28
CA VAL A 2 65.53 -11.81 -10.36
C VAL A 2 64.20 -11.62 -11.13
N ASN A 3 63.39 -12.69 -11.23
CA ASN A 3 62.12 -12.70 -11.93
C ASN A 3 61.04 -12.14 -11.01
N TYR A 4 60.60 -10.93 -11.27
CA TYR A 4 59.43 -10.35 -10.61
C TYR A 4 58.18 -10.80 -11.34
N LYS A 5 57.51 -11.85 -10.81
CA LYS A 5 56.11 -12.16 -11.17
C LYS A 5 55.24 -11.14 -10.50
N ALA A 6 54.73 -10.20 -11.28
CA ALA A 6 53.74 -9.22 -10.85
C ALA A 6 52.46 -9.93 -10.45
N LEU A 7 52.13 -9.90 -9.16
CA LEU A 7 50.91 -10.41 -8.60
C LEU A 7 49.82 -9.33 -8.77
N PHE A 8 49.07 -9.37 -9.85
CA PHE A 8 47.87 -8.57 -10.03
C PHE A 8 46.83 -9.06 -9.04
N LYS A 9 46.68 -8.37 -7.91
CA LYS A 9 45.55 -8.55 -7.01
C LYS A 9 44.35 -7.87 -7.64
N LEU A 10 43.46 -8.66 -8.22
CA LEU A 10 42.15 -8.24 -8.67
C LEU A 10 41.29 -7.94 -7.42
N VAL A 11 41.21 -6.66 -7.07
CA VAL A 11 40.25 -6.21 -6.03
C VAL A 11 38.89 -6.18 -6.68
N ALA A 12 38.10 -7.24 -6.49
CA ALA A 12 36.68 -7.25 -6.84
C ALA A 12 35.96 -6.29 -5.90
N LEU A 13 35.63 -5.11 -6.40
CA LEU A 13 34.80 -4.13 -5.72
C LEU A 13 33.35 -4.67 -5.74
N ILE A 14 32.95 -5.37 -4.68
CA ILE A 14 31.57 -5.79 -4.49
C ILE A 14 30.77 -4.54 -4.15
N PHE A 15 30.11 -3.96 -5.14
CA PHE A 15 29.04 -3.00 -4.92
C PHE A 15 27.87 -3.76 -4.27
N LEU A 16 27.80 -3.72 -2.96
CA LEU A 16 26.57 -4.04 -2.23
C LEU A 16 25.57 -2.96 -2.60
N THR A 17 24.74 -3.24 -3.60
CA THR A 17 23.51 -2.47 -3.82
C THR A 17 22.64 -2.74 -2.61
N TYR A 18 22.62 -1.84 -1.66
CA TYR A 18 21.57 -1.79 -0.65
C TYR A 18 20.28 -1.50 -1.41
N SER A 19 19.54 -2.56 -1.71
CA SER A 19 18.14 -2.39 -2.05
C SER A 19 17.49 -1.94 -0.75
N ASP A 20 17.17 -0.66 -0.66
CA ASP A 20 16.27 -0.18 0.38
C ASP A 20 14.99 -1.02 0.25
N LEU A 21 14.81 -1.95 1.18
CA LEU A 21 13.56 -2.68 1.34
C LEU A 21 12.53 -1.64 1.80
N THR A 22 11.95 -0.93 0.84
CA THR A 22 10.84 -0.03 1.07
C THR A 22 9.67 -0.87 1.52
N THR A 23 9.53 -1.06 2.82
CA THR A 23 8.42 -1.79 3.40
C THR A 23 7.16 -0.94 3.28
N ALA A 24 6.35 -1.22 2.26
CA ALA A 24 4.99 -0.71 2.23
C ALA A 24 4.29 -1.14 3.53
N HIS A 25 3.56 -0.24 4.16
CA HIS A 25 2.73 -0.58 5.30
C HIS A 25 1.59 -1.47 4.83
N VAL A 26 1.28 -2.48 5.62
CA VAL A 26 0.27 -3.47 5.29
C VAL A 26 -0.83 -3.45 6.35
N GLN A 27 -2.07 -3.35 5.90
CA GLN A 27 -3.27 -3.47 6.73
C GLN A 27 -4.10 -4.65 6.25
N THR A 28 -4.37 -5.60 7.14
CA THR A 28 -5.33 -6.68 6.89
C THR A 28 -6.68 -6.35 7.50
N GLY A 29 -7.74 -6.83 6.87
CA GLY A 29 -9.10 -6.63 7.37
C GLY A 29 -10.09 -7.63 6.78
N SER A 30 -11.34 -7.49 7.20
CA SER A 30 -12.46 -8.28 6.67
C SER A 30 -13.73 -7.43 6.59
N LEU A 31 -14.43 -7.55 5.47
CA LEU A 31 -15.64 -6.79 5.15
C LEU A 31 -16.87 -7.70 5.18
N GLY A 32 -17.93 -7.20 5.80
CA GLY A 32 -19.23 -7.88 5.87
C GLY A 32 -19.34 -8.94 6.95
N LYS A 33 -20.50 -9.56 7.02
CA LYS A 33 -20.85 -10.65 7.95
C LYS A 33 -21.36 -11.85 7.18
N LYS A 34 -21.29 -13.03 7.76
CA LYS A 34 -21.83 -14.27 7.14
C LYS A 34 -23.28 -14.18 6.71
N THR A 35 -24.06 -13.30 7.35
CA THR A 35 -25.51 -13.13 7.12
C THR A 35 -25.85 -11.94 6.23
N THR A 36 -24.90 -11.04 5.94
CA THR A 36 -25.13 -9.84 5.15
C THR A 36 -24.53 -9.98 3.75
N GLY A 37 -25.33 -9.67 2.72
CA GLY A 37 -24.88 -9.60 1.33
C GLY A 37 -24.63 -8.17 0.85
N ALA A 38 -24.83 -7.19 1.72
CA ALA A 38 -24.67 -5.78 1.38
C ALA A 38 -23.20 -5.38 1.22
N ALA A 39 -22.98 -4.26 0.53
CA ALA A 39 -21.70 -3.59 0.54
C ALA A 39 -21.26 -3.31 1.98
N ALA A 40 -20.03 -3.62 2.27
CA ALA A 40 -19.38 -3.31 3.53
C ALA A 40 -18.17 -2.41 3.27
N THR A 41 -17.83 -1.59 4.23
CA THR A 41 -16.78 -0.57 4.08
C THR A 41 -15.97 -0.48 5.35
N ASP A 42 -14.65 -0.58 5.21
CA ASP A 42 -13.69 -0.19 6.25
C ASP A 42 -13.09 1.17 5.89
N THR A 43 -12.92 2.01 6.90
CA THR A 43 -12.42 3.37 6.73
C THR A 43 -11.25 3.61 7.67
N TYR A 44 -10.19 4.22 7.14
CA TYR A 44 -8.96 4.52 7.85
C TYR A 44 -8.54 5.96 7.62
N TYR A 45 -7.95 6.58 8.63
CA TYR A 45 -7.08 7.72 8.43
C TYR A 45 -5.65 7.24 8.19
N VAL A 46 -5.04 7.72 7.10
CA VAL A 46 -3.63 7.55 6.80
C VAL A 46 -2.98 8.92 6.87
N THR A 47 -1.97 9.06 7.72
CA THR A 47 -1.27 10.34 7.91
C THR A 47 0.12 10.25 7.29
N CYS A 48 0.39 11.14 6.33
CA CYS A 48 1.71 11.37 5.75
C CYS A 48 2.43 12.49 6.50
N ARG A 49 3.71 12.32 6.79
CA ARG A 49 4.55 13.32 7.45
C ARG A 49 5.74 13.70 6.59
N ASP A 50 6.19 14.94 6.74
CA ASP A 50 7.40 15.47 6.09
C ASP A 50 8.67 14.96 6.77
N GLU A 51 8.82 13.65 6.83
CA GLU A 51 9.88 12.93 7.50
C GLU A 51 10.24 11.69 6.67
N ASP A 52 11.51 11.42 6.42
CA ASP A 52 11.94 10.15 5.84
C ASP A 52 11.96 9.02 6.88
N LEU A 53 12.22 7.79 6.44
CA LEU A 53 12.23 6.62 7.33
C LEU A 53 13.41 6.60 8.33
N SER A 54 14.38 7.49 8.17
CA SER A 54 15.53 7.65 9.09
C SER A 54 15.32 8.79 10.10
N GLY A 55 14.21 9.51 10.02
CA GLY A 55 13.89 10.68 10.86
C GLY A 55 14.45 12.00 10.31
N GLY A 56 14.95 11.99 9.06
CA GLY A 56 15.35 13.19 8.32
C GLY A 56 14.16 13.91 7.69
N TYR A 57 14.37 15.14 7.24
CA TYR A 57 13.32 15.91 6.58
C TYR A 57 13.14 15.46 5.12
N ALA A 58 11.93 15.08 4.75
CA ALA A 58 11.55 14.74 3.39
C ALA A 58 10.09 15.13 3.15
N LEU A 59 9.83 15.97 2.16
CA LEU A 59 8.49 16.47 1.84
C LEU A 59 7.61 15.33 1.30
N ALA A 60 6.55 15.02 2.02
CA ALA A 60 5.50 14.13 1.52
C ALA A 60 4.74 14.83 0.39
N ASP A 61 4.54 14.13 -0.72
CA ASP A 61 3.82 14.61 -1.90
C ASP A 61 2.48 13.91 -2.10
N HIS A 62 2.46 12.60 -1.99
CA HIS A 62 1.27 11.81 -2.26
C HIS A 62 1.19 10.54 -1.41
N LEU A 63 -0.03 10.03 -1.27
CA LEU A 63 -0.31 8.70 -0.72
C LEU A 63 -0.50 7.70 -1.86
N VAL A 64 0.12 6.54 -1.74
CA VAL A 64 0.06 5.41 -2.69
C VAL A 64 -0.66 4.25 -2.03
N ILE A 65 -1.59 3.60 -2.75
CA ILE A 65 -2.35 2.46 -2.24
C ILE A 65 -2.56 1.38 -3.28
N SER A 66 -2.75 0.15 -2.82
CA SER A 66 -3.31 -0.98 -3.57
C SER A 66 -3.99 -1.96 -2.61
N VAL A 67 -4.85 -2.82 -3.10
CA VAL A 67 -5.55 -3.83 -2.30
C VAL A 67 -5.45 -5.20 -2.98
N ARG A 68 -5.39 -6.25 -2.17
CA ARG A 68 -5.52 -7.63 -2.63
C ARG A 68 -6.69 -8.28 -1.92
N ASP A 69 -7.60 -8.84 -2.70
CA ASP A 69 -8.72 -9.64 -2.25
C ASP A 69 -8.22 -11.05 -1.92
N LEU A 70 -8.59 -11.54 -0.76
CA LEU A 70 -8.15 -12.83 -0.26
C LEU A 70 -9.31 -13.83 -0.27
N ALA A 71 -8.98 -15.11 -0.11
CA ALA A 71 -9.98 -16.13 0.12
C ALA A 71 -10.96 -15.76 1.25
N PRO A 72 -12.24 -16.11 1.17
CA PRO A 72 -12.81 -17.06 0.21
C PRO A 72 -13.02 -16.42 -1.18
N VAL A 73 -12.79 -17.19 -2.23
CA VAL A 73 -13.03 -16.77 -3.61
C VAL A 73 -14.54 -16.66 -3.85
N LEU A 74 -15.07 -15.49 -3.57
CA LEU A 74 -16.48 -15.16 -3.70
C LEU A 74 -16.62 -13.85 -4.50
N ALA A 75 -17.63 -13.70 -5.32
CA ALA A 75 -18.02 -12.37 -5.77
C ALA A 75 -18.85 -11.72 -4.67
N PRO A 76 -18.48 -10.61 -4.08
CA PRO A 76 -17.98 -9.39 -4.67
C PRO A 76 -16.48 -9.19 -4.56
N LEU A 77 -15.97 -8.33 -5.44
CA LEU A 77 -14.57 -7.91 -5.44
C LEU A 77 -14.34 -6.76 -4.44
N ILE A 78 -13.10 -6.65 -3.96
CA ILE A 78 -12.69 -5.57 -3.06
C ILE A 78 -12.05 -4.44 -3.86
N SER A 79 -12.43 -3.22 -3.49
CA SER A 79 -11.93 -1.98 -4.07
C SER A 79 -11.40 -1.05 -2.99
N ILE A 80 -10.45 -0.20 -3.39
CA ILE A 80 -9.79 0.78 -2.51
C ILE A 80 -9.78 2.16 -3.16
N GLN A 81 -9.95 3.21 -2.36
CA GLN A 81 -9.92 4.60 -2.79
C GLN A 81 -9.32 5.50 -1.71
N ILE A 82 -8.66 6.57 -2.13
CA ILE A 82 -8.16 7.62 -1.26
C ILE A 82 -8.97 8.89 -1.48
N SER A 83 -9.20 9.66 -0.42
CA SER A 83 -9.67 11.04 -0.54
C SER A 83 -8.95 11.97 0.44
N LYS A 84 -8.83 13.24 0.06
CA LYS A 84 -8.28 14.32 0.89
C LYS A 84 -8.87 15.66 0.41
N ASN A 85 -9.37 16.49 1.33
CA ASN A 85 -9.90 17.82 1.04
C ASN A 85 -10.94 17.84 -0.09
N GLY A 86 -11.82 16.84 -0.15
CA GLY A 86 -12.87 16.75 -1.17
C GLY A 86 -12.41 16.22 -2.54
N ILE A 87 -11.13 15.92 -2.71
CA ILE A 87 -10.58 15.28 -3.92
C ILE A 87 -10.41 13.79 -3.65
N SER A 88 -10.79 12.96 -4.61
CA SER A 88 -10.64 11.50 -4.53
C SER A 88 -9.79 10.97 -5.68
N SER A 89 -9.05 9.91 -5.41
CA SER A 89 -8.38 9.12 -6.44
C SER A 89 -9.40 8.38 -7.30
N THR A 90 -8.96 7.76 -8.40
CA THR A 90 -9.73 6.70 -9.03
C THR A 90 -9.93 5.54 -8.06
N LEU A 91 -11.04 4.82 -8.22
CA LEU A 91 -11.27 3.56 -7.51
C LEU A 91 -10.34 2.49 -8.10
N SER A 92 -9.65 1.74 -7.26
CA SER A 92 -8.85 0.59 -7.67
C SER A 92 -9.47 -0.69 -7.14
N THR A 93 -9.71 -1.66 -8.03
CA THR A 93 -10.36 -2.93 -7.71
C THR A 93 -9.41 -4.08 -7.99
N ASP A 94 -9.32 -5.03 -7.08
CA ASP A 94 -8.72 -6.32 -7.37
C ASP A 94 -9.71 -7.13 -8.23
N LEU A 95 -9.35 -7.34 -9.49
CA LEU A 95 -10.23 -7.98 -10.47
C LEU A 95 -10.18 -9.50 -10.43
N LYS A 96 -9.27 -10.06 -9.62
CA LYS A 96 -9.08 -11.50 -9.55
C LYS A 96 -8.88 -11.96 -8.12
N ASP A 97 -10.00 -12.22 -7.49
CA ASP A 97 -10.07 -12.72 -6.13
C ASP A 97 -9.23 -13.99 -5.89
N GLY A 98 -8.59 -14.05 -4.73
CA GLY A 98 -7.82 -15.20 -4.23
C GLY A 98 -6.47 -15.43 -4.90
N ASP A 99 -6.01 -14.59 -5.82
CA ASP A 99 -4.66 -14.69 -6.36
C ASP A 99 -3.62 -13.90 -5.49
N ALA A 100 -2.34 -13.94 -5.88
CA ALA A 100 -1.29 -13.25 -5.13
C ALA A 100 -1.03 -11.82 -5.60
N LYS A 101 -1.84 -11.29 -6.53
CA LYS A 101 -1.64 -9.97 -7.12
C LYS A 101 -2.47 -8.92 -6.39
N TYR A 102 -1.96 -7.72 -6.38
CA TYR A 102 -2.69 -6.55 -5.92
C TYR A 102 -3.44 -5.87 -7.07
N SER A 103 -4.47 -5.12 -6.72
CA SER A 103 -5.13 -4.19 -7.63
C SER A 103 -4.12 -3.22 -8.26
N PRO A 104 -4.47 -2.55 -9.37
CA PRO A 104 -3.64 -1.45 -9.87
C PRO A 104 -3.38 -0.42 -8.78
N THR A 105 -2.12 0.01 -8.67
CA THR A 105 -1.72 1.05 -7.72
C THR A 105 -2.35 2.39 -8.09
N VAL A 106 -2.93 3.08 -7.12
CA VAL A 106 -3.43 4.46 -7.28
C VAL A 106 -2.71 5.41 -6.35
N ARG A 107 -2.60 6.67 -6.78
CA ARG A 107 -1.95 7.75 -6.07
C ARG A 107 -2.90 8.93 -5.93
N LEU A 108 -2.78 9.65 -4.82
CA LEU A 108 -3.45 10.93 -4.62
C LEU A 108 -2.43 11.93 -4.08
N ALA A 109 -2.12 12.95 -4.91
CA ALA A 109 -1.31 14.08 -4.48
C ALA A 109 -2.08 14.92 -3.45
N GLY A 110 -1.39 15.43 -2.43
CA GLY A 110 -2.02 16.21 -1.37
C GLY A 110 -1.05 16.63 -0.26
N GLY A 111 0.23 16.27 -0.40
CA GLY A 111 1.27 16.60 0.58
C GLY A 111 1.09 15.92 1.94
N ALA A 112 1.80 16.42 2.93
CA ALA A 112 1.67 15.95 4.30
C ALA A 112 0.24 16.17 4.86
N GLY A 113 -0.10 15.40 5.90
CA GLY A 113 -1.39 15.43 6.59
C GLY A 113 -2.23 14.18 6.39
N THR A 114 -3.51 14.26 6.76
CA THR A 114 -4.39 13.09 6.83
C THR A 114 -5.19 12.89 5.54
N TYR A 115 -5.16 11.66 5.06
CA TYR A 115 -5.99 11.13 3.98
C TYR A 115 -7.05 10.20 4.55
N LEU A 116 -8.20 10.14 3.89
CA LEU A 116 -9.22 9.13 4.14
C LEU A 116 -9.00 7.98 3.15
N LEU A 117 -8.75 6.79 3.68
CA LEU A 117 -8.64 5.54 2.93
C LEU A 117 -9.93 4.75 3.14
N THR A 118 -10.57 4.36 2.05
CA THR A 118 -11.82 3.59 2.07
C THR A 118 -11.62 2.29 1.32
N ILE A 119 -11.96 1.17 1.95
CA ILE A 119 -11.92 -0.17 1.38
C ILE A 119 -13.33 -0.71 1.34
N ASN A 120 -13.80 -1.05 0.15
CA ASN A 120 -15.17 -1.42 -0.10
C ASN A 120 -15.28 -2.84 -0.66
N LYS A 121 -16.28 -3.54 -0.18
CA LYS A 121 -16.84 -4.71 -0.85
C LYS A 121 -17.89 -4.24 -1.85
N SER A 122 -17.82 -4.67 -3.11
CA SER A 122 -18.80 -4.29 -4.13
C SER A 122 -20.21 -4.78 -3.74
N LEU A 123 -21.23 -4.07 -4.19
CA LEU A 123 -22.61 -4.48 -4.01
C LEU A 123 -22.83 -5.86 -4.62
N SER A 124 -23.25 -6.82 -3.80
CA SER A 124 -23.55 -8.18 -4.22
C SER A 124 -24.71 -8.76 -3.43
N THR A 125 -25.52 -9.58 -4.08
CA THR A 125 -26.53 -10.40 -3.41
C THR A 125 -25.94 -11.60 -2.69
N LYS A 126 -24.67 -11.94 -2.98
CA LYS A 126 -23.97 -13.02 -2.29
C LYS A 126 -23.55 -12.58 -0.90
N LYS A 127 -23.92 -13.41 0.07
CA LYS A 127 -23.56 -13.22 1.48
C LYS A 127 -22.17 -13.81 1.72
N GLY A 128 -21.44 -13.18 2.61
CA GLY A 128 -20.13 -13.69 3.01
C GLY A 128 -19.22 -12.60 3.56
N ILE A 129 -18.18 -13.05 4.21
CA ILE A 129 -17.07 -12.20 4.64
C ILE A 129 -16.02 -12.23 3.54
N GLU A 130 -15.59 -11.06 3.10
CA GLU A 130 -14.43 -10.90 2.23
C GLU A 130 -13.25 -10.42 3.08
N THR A 131 -12.10 -11.01 2.89
CA THR A 131 -10.86 -10.62 3.58
C THR A 131 -9.91 -9.95 2.62
N TYR A 132 -9.11 -9.01 3.10
CA TYR A 132 -8.22 -8.24 2.25
C TYR A 132 -6.87 -7.96 2.91
N ILE A 133 -5.91 -7.63 2.06
CA ILE A 133 -4.66 -6.96 2.42
C ILE A 133 -4.58 -5.66 1.64
N ALA A 134 -4.50 -4.53 2.32
CA ALA A 134 -4.21 -3.23 1.73
C ALA A 134 -2.73 -2.88 1.93
N GLN A 135 -2.08 -2.41 0.90
CA GLN A 135 -0.76 -1.78 0.96
C GLN A 135 -0.92 -0.27 0.81
N PHE A 136 -0.16 0.48 1.60
CA PHE A 136 -0.17 1.94 1.54
C PHE A 136 1.16 2.49 2.04
N HIS A 137 1.57 3.61 1.47
CA HIS A 137 2.73 4.38 1.91
C HIS A 137 2.68 5.79 1.34
N CYS A 138 3.27 6.71 2.08
CA CYS A 138 3.45 8.08 1.63
C CYS A 138 4.78 8.21 0.89
N GLU A 139 4.80 9.00 -0.17
CA GLU A 139 5.98 9.23 -1.00
C GLU A 139 6.23 10.73 -1.21
N THR A 140 7.51 11.05 -1.44
CA THR A 140 7.93 12.33 -2.00
C THR A 140 7.57 12.41 -3.49
N ALA A 141 7.73 13.57 -4.11
CA ALA A 141 7.57 13.74 -5.56
C ALA A 141 8.53 12.87 -6.40
N THR A 142 9.63 12.40 -5.80
CA THR A 142 10.61 11.49 -6.43
C THR A 142 10.43 10.03 -6.03
N SER A 143 9.28 9.67 -5.44
CA SER A 143 8.92 8.31 -5.02
C SER A 143 9.82 7.71 -3.93
N SER A 144 10.45 8.54 -3.11
CA SER A 144 11.06 8.10 -1.86
C SER A 144 10.00 8.03 -0.77
N HIS A 145 10.07 7.02 0.08
CA HIS A 145 9.09 6.85 1.17
C HIS A 145 9.24 7.93 2.24
N THR A 146 8.09 8.39 2.74
CA THR A 146 8.01 9.27 3.91
C THR A 146 7.25 8.59 5.05
N ALA A 147 7.38 9.12 6.25
CA ALA A 147 6.74 8.53 7.43
C ALA A 147 5.23 8.46 7.27
N THR A 148 4.69 7.28 7.49
CA THR A 148 3.29 6.92 7.27
C THR A 148 2.71 6.31 8.53
N ALA A 149 1.54 6.76 8.96
CA ALA A 149 0.77 6.19 10.06
C ALA A 149 -0.65 5.87 9.63
N ILE A 150 -1.26 4.83 10.21
CA ILE A 150 -2.65 4.45 9.93
C ILE A 150 -3.45 4.31 11.21
N GLN A 151 -4.71 4.71 11.15
CA GLN A 151 -5.69 4.54 12.23
C GLN A 151 -7.05 4.14 11.62
N MET A 152 -7.60 3.02 12.08
CA MET A 152 -8.98 2.64 11.74
C MET A 152 -9.97 3.59 12.42
N ILE A 153 -10.97 4.08 11.68
CA ILE A 153 -11.99 5.00 12.17
C ILE A 153 -13.42 4.52 11.98
N GLY A 154 -13.63 3.50 11.16
CA GLY A 154 -14.97 2.96 10.92
C GLY A 154 -14.95 1.57 10.32
N ILE A 155 -15.90 0.75 10.78
CA ILE A 155 -16.23 -0.56 10.24
C ILE A 155 -17.74 -0.53 9.97
N ASN A 156 -18.12 -0.63 8.70
CA ASN A 156 -19.50 -0.74 8.26
C ASN A 156 -19.70 -2.09 7.56
N GLY A 157 -20.10 -3.09 8.34
CA GLY A 157 -20.34 -4.42 7.82
C GLY A 157 -21.27 -5.27 8.69
#